data_85ec26041bb24195087e73f5007f99f9
#
_entry.id   85ec26041bb24195087e73f5007f99f9
#
_cell.length_a   1.000
_cell.length_b   1.000
_cell.length_c   1.000
_cell.angle_alpha   90.00
_cell.angle_beta   90.00
_cell.angle_gamma   90.00
#
_symmetry.space_group_name_H-M   'P 1'
#
loop_
_entity.id
_entity.type
_entity.pdbx_description
1 polymer ?
#
loop_
_entity_poly.entity_id
_entity_poly.type
_entity_poly.pdbx_seq_one_letter_code
_entity_poly.pdbx_strand_id
1 'polypeptide(L)'
;MGVNFMKNIRSELYKIFSLPLFWRGVAIVIGISVFFTFQNIQVINEIANGNTDILILEDATSQLTGFQTVRDAILSSPYQSSILFFPILFALILSTEYKFGQESLTKLLTPKWQTVLTGQICSGIIVSSTLTVVLSLINGGMLYAMLDETLQNYLNIGLILEVTLRIIIFSITLTLLSMFLVQITRKPIPSVIIIVSILVITLSGILRVVSPTLENLFPLTGAKSFAFGRVENNTPSEVYGLLLLLSQASIVTIMMYIKAWYKNKKEKKHE
;
A
#
# COMPACT_ATOMS: atom_id res chain seq x y z
N MET A 1 -12.46 17.86 -23.31
CA MET A 1 -12.28 17.50 -21.88
C MET A 1 -10.99 16.71 -21.60
N GLY A 2 -10.54 15.81 -22.47
CA GLY A 2 -9.37 14.95 -22.23
C GLY A 2 -8.01 15.65 -22.11
N VAL A 3 -7.75 16.71 -22.87
CA VAL A 3 -6.43 17.38 -22.90
C VAL A 3 -6.09 18.03 -21.55
N ASN A 4 -7.08 18.61 -20.85
CA ASN A 4 -6.86 19.25 -19.55
C ASN A 4 -6.67 18.20 -18.43
N PHE A 5 -7.30 17.04 -18.54
CA PHE A 5 -7.15 15.95 -17.58
C PHE A 5 -5.72 15.38 -17.59
N MET A 6 -5.18 15.05 -18.76
CA MET A 6 -3.81 14.55 -18.92
C MET A 6 -2.76 15.56 -18.45
N LYS A 7 -2.98 16.85 -18.72
CA LYS A 7 -2.08 17.91 -18.23
C LYS A 7 -2.03 17.96 -16.70
N ASN A 8 -3.16 17.79 -16.03
CA ASN A 8 -3.22 17.80 -14.58
C ASN A 8 -2.48 16.59 -13.96
N ILE A 9 -2.70 15.38 -14.48
CA ILE A 9 -1.96 14.20 -14.00
C ILE A 9 -0.46 14.40 -14.19
N ARG A 10 -0.04 14.86 -15.37
CA ARG A 10 1.38 15.13 -15.65
C ARG A 10 1.96 16.18 -14.69
N SER A 11 1.22 17.22 -14.39
CA SER A 11 1.64 18.25 -13.43
C SER A 11 1.81 17.68 -12.02
N GLU A 12 0.86 16.84 -11.55
CA GLU A 12 0.95 16.22 -10.24
C GLU A 12 2.09 15.19 -10.15
N LEU A 13 2.28 14.38 -11.20
CA LEU A 13 3.44 13.47 -11.29
C LEU A 13 4.76 14.24 -11.26
N TYR A 14 4.86 15.35 -12.03
CA TYR A 14 6.06 16.18 -12.01
C TYR A 14 6.35 16.74 -10.63
N LYS A 15 5.33 17.20 -9.89
CA LYS A 15 5.49 17.66 -8.51
C LYS A 15 6.05 16.54 -7.63
N ILE A 16 5.48 15.33 -7.68
CA ILE A 16 5.93 14.19 -6.88
C ILE A 16 7.39 13.87 -7.17
N PHE A 17 7.75 13.73 -8.46
CA PHE A 17 9.10 13.34 -8.86
C PHE A 17 10.15 14.44 -8.66
N SER A 18 9.74 15.72 -8.60
CA SER A 18 10.65 16.83 -8.31
C SER A 18 10.98 16.98 -6.82
N LEU A 19 10.25 16.28 -5.93
CA LEU A 19 10.49 16.33 -4.49
C LEU A 19 11.68 15.44 -4.08
N PRO A 20 12.75 15.98 -3.47
CA PRO A 20 13.85 15.16 -2.93
C PRO A 20 13.36 14.17 -1.87
N LEU A 21 12.29 14.52 -1.13
CA LEU A 21 11.66 13.67 -0.13
C LEU A 21 11.11 12.37 -0.75
N PHE A 22 10.56 12.45 -1.97
CA PHE A 22 10.07 11.28 -2.69
C PHE A 22 11.19 10.26 -2.93
N TRP A 23 12.30 10.70 -3.54
CA TRP A 23 13.42 9.80 -3.87
C TRP A 23 14.11 9.21 -2.64
N ARG A 24 14.25 9.99 -1.57
CA ARG A 24 14.75 9.49 -0.29
C ARG A 24 13.81 8.43 0.30
N GLY A 25 12.51 8.69 0.27
CA GLY A 25 11.50 7.73 0.73
C GLY A 25 11.50 6.45 -0.10
N VAL A 26 11.56 6.55 -1.43
CA VAL A 26 11.66 5.39 -2.34
C VAL A 26 12.91 4.58 -2.05
N ALA A 27 14.07 5.23 -1.89
CA ALA A 27 15.33 4.54 -1.56
C ALA A 27 15.23 3.77 -0.23
N ILE A 28 14.61 4.36 0.80
CA ILE A 28 14.36 3.71 2.08
C ILE A 28 13.44 2.50 1.91
N VAL A 29 12.33 2.65 1.18
CA VAL A 29 11.36 1.57 0.94
C VAL A 29 12.01 0.41 0.20
N ILE A 30 12.79 0.67 -0.85
CA ILE A 30 13.54 -0.35 -1.59
C ILE A 30 14.55 -1.04 -0.67
N GLY A 31 15.36 -0.28 0.09
CA GLY A 31 16.36 -0.83 0.99
C GLY A 31 15.75 -1.78 2.03
N ILE A 32 14.63 -1.38 2.63
CA ILE A 32 13.93 -2.21 3.62
C ILE A 32 13.27 -3.43 2.95
N SER A 33 12.72 -3.26 1.74
CA SER A 33 12.15 -4.39 0.98
C SER A 33 13.22 -5.43 0.65
N VAL A 34 14.40 -5.00 0.20
CA VAL A 34 15.55 -5.88 -0.05
C VAL A 34 15.97 -6.61 1.23
N PHE A 35 16.03 -5.90 2.35
CA PHE A 35 16.35 -6.50 3.65
C PHE A 35 15.33 -7.56 4.07
N PHE A 36 14.03 -7.28 3.98
CA PHE A 36 13.00 -8.27 4.27
C PHE A 36 13.05 -9.46 3.31
N THR A 37 13.29 -9.23 2.02
CA THR A 37 13.46 -10.31 1.04
C THR A 37 14.60 -11.22 1.44
N PHE A 38 15.76 -10.65 1.79
CA PHE A 38 16.95 -11.41 2.18
C PHE A 38 16.68 -12.27 3.42
N GLN A 39 16.07 -11.69 4.46
CA GLN A 39 15.68 -12.43 5.67
C GLN A 39 14.71 -13.58 5.37
N ASN A 40 13.68 -13.31 4.57
CA ASN A 40 12.69 -14.33 4.20
C ASN A 40 13.34 -15.49 3.43
N ILE A 41 14.27 -15.22 2.50
CA ILE A 41 14.98 -16.25 1.75
C ILE A 41 15.83 -17.10 2.69
N GLN A 42 16.54 -16.50 3.64
CA GLN A 42 17.35 -17.27 4.61
C GLN A 42 16.46 -18.23 5.41
N VAL A 43 15.36 -17.74 5.98
CA VAL A 43 14.42 -18.59 6.75
C VAL A 43 13.86 -19.72 5.89
N ILE A 44 13.44 -19.44 4.66
CA ILE A 44 12.87 -20.45 3.76
C ILE A 44 13.91 -21.52 3.38
N ASN A 45 15.14 -21.13 3.07
CA ASN A 45 16.21 -22.05 2.72
C ASN A 45 16.61 -22.92 3.93
N GLU A 46 16.63 -22.38 5.14
CA GLU A 46 16.88 -23.15 6.36
C GLU A 46 15.79 -24.18 6.63
N ILE A 47 14.52 -23.82 6.43
CA ILE A 47 13.39 -24.75 6.53
C ILE A 47 13.50 -25.84 5.46
N ALA A 48 13.84 -25.51 4.21
CA ALA A 48 14.00 -26.45 3.11
C ALA A 48 15.14 -27.44 3.39
N ASN A 49 16.19 -27.03 4.07
CA ASN A 49 17.33 -27.87 4.47
C ASN A 49 17.09 -28.71 5.73
N GLY A 50 15.86 -28.69 6.28
CA GLY A 50 15.47 -29.52 7.42
C GLY A 50 16.01 -29.05 8.78
N ASN A 51 16.38 -27.79 8.90
CA ASN A 51 16.83 -27.20 10.16
C ASN A 51 15.63 -26.93 11.07
N THR A 52 15.31 -27.92 11.93
CA THR A 52 14.09 -27.99 12.74
C THR A 52 14.03 -26.99 13.91
N ASP A 53 15.16 -26.36 14.27
CA ASP A 53 15.20 -25.42 15.39
C ASP A 53 14.35 -24.14 15.14
N ILE A 54 14.11 -23.84 13.86
CA ILE A 54 13.25 -22.70 13.44
C ILE A 54 11.78 -23.11 13.41
N LEU A 55 11.46 -24.38 13.22
CA LEU A 55 10.10 -24.92 13.16
C LEU A 55 9.35 -24.82 14.52
N ILE A 56 10.06 -24.66 15.62
CA ILE A 56 9.46 -24.52 16.96
C ILE A 56 8.74 -23.16 17.10
N LEU A 57 9.10 -22.17 16.32
CA LEU A 57 8.48 -20.84 16.31
C LEU A 57 7.26 -20.72 15.37
N GLU A 58 7.09 -21.66 14.44
CA GLU A 58 6.04 -21.61 13.43
C GLU A 58 5.35 -22.97 13.22
N ASP A 59 4.51 -23.37 14.17
CA ASP A 59 3.60 -24.53 14.01
C ASP A 59 2.72 -24.48 12.74
N ALA A 60 2.64 -23.32 12.08
CA ALA A 60 1.84 -23.08 10.90
C ALA A 60 2.55 -23.39 9.58
N THR A 61 3.89 -23.34 9.51
CA THR A 61 4.65 -23.52 8.24
C THR A 61 4.95 -24.98 7.92
N SER A 62 4.95 -25.87 8.90
CA SER A 62 5.22 -27.29 8.72
C SER A 62 4.22 -28.04 7.82
N GLN A 63 3.08 -27.41 7.48
CA GLN A 63 2.05 -27.95 6.60
C GLN A 63 1.96 -27.28 5.24
N LEU A 64 2.82 -26.27 4.94
CA LEU A 64 2.78 -25.58 3.68
C LEU A 64 3.41 -26.42 2.56
N THR A 65 2.73 -26.52 1.43
CA THR A 65 3.32 -27.08 0.22
C THR A 65 4.42 -26.17 -0.31
N GLY A 66 5.43 -26.70 -1.01
CA GLY A 66 6.49 -25.89 -1.61
C GLY A 66 5.96 -24.73 -2.48
N PHE A 67 4.85 -24.93 -3.17
CA PHE A 67 4.15 -23.88 -3.93
C PHE A 67 3.66 -22.72 -3.02
N GLN A 68 3.04 -23.04 -1.88
CA GLN A 68 2.54 -22.03 -0.95
C GLN A 68 3.69 -21.24 -0.31
N THR A 69 4.78 -21.93 0.04
CA THR A 69 5.99 -21.31 0.58
C THR A 69 6.58 -20.28 -0.41
N VAL A 70 6.71 -20.66 -1.68
CA VAL A 70 7.22 -19.75 -2.72
C VAL A 70 6.25 -18.59 -2.97
N ARG A 71 4.94 -18.84 -2.99
CA ARG A 71 3.93 -17.78 -3.12
C ARG A 71 4.02 -16.77 -1.99
N ASP A 72 4.11 -17.23 -0.75
CA ASP A 72 4.24 -16.36 0.42
C ASP A 72 5.57 -15.60 0.41
N ALA A 73 6.65 -16.20 -0.07
CA ALA A 73 7.93 -15.53 -0.27
C ALA A 73 7.86 -14.37 -1.28
N ILE A 74 7.17 -14.58 -2.42
CA ILE A 74 6.95 -13.53 -3.43
C ILE A 74 6.14 -12.37 -2.84
N LEU A 75 5.15 -12.68 -2.00
CA LEU A 75 4.23 -11.72 -1.45
C LEU A 75 4.82 -10.95 -0.26
N SER A 76 5.52 -11.61 0.65
CA SER A 76 5.81 -11.10 2.00
C SER A 76 6.53 -9.75 2.00
N SER A 77 7.63 -9.62 1.29
CA SER A 77 8.44 -8.40 1.29
C SER A 77 7.75 -7.21 0.61
N PRO A 78 7.20 -7.30 -0.61
CA PRO A 78 6.44 -6.21 -1.22
C PRO A 78 5.19 -5.83 -0.43
N TYR A 79 4.52 -6.81 0.18
CA TYR A 79 3.34 -6.58 1.02
C TYR A 79 3.69 -5.81 2.29
N GLN A 80 4.70 -6.26 3.05
CA GLN A 80 5.16 -5.58 4.27
C GLN A 80 5.64 -4.16 3.98
N SER A 81 6.43 -3.98 2.93
CA SER A 81 6.92 -2.66 2.51
C SER A 81 5.79 -1.73 2.10
N SER A 82 4.79 -2.23 1.37
CA SER A 82 3.63 -1.44 0.96
C SER A 82 2.78 -1.01 2.15
N ILE A 83 2.54 -1.89 3.12
CA ILE A 83 1.74 -1.59 4.31
C ILE A 83 2.42 -0.55 5.19
N LEU A 84 3.71 -0.74 5.49
CA LEU A 84 4.39 0.07 6.48
C LEU A 84 4.77 1.45 5.93
N PHE A 85 5.21 1.52 4.68
CA PHE A 85 5.87 2.72 4.18
C PHE A 85 5.05 3.53 3.19
N PHE A 86 4.20 2.92 2.34
CA PHE A 86 3.42 3.70 1.38
C PHE A 86 2.49 4.70 2.05
N PRO A 87 1.72 4.34 3.09
CA PRO A 87 0.87 5.30 3.76
C PRO A 87 1.64 6.51 4.31
N ILE A 88 2.81 6.26 4.89
CA ILE A 88 3.66 7.32 5.45
C ILE A 88 4.27 8.17 4.32
N LEU A 89 4.79 7.53 3.27
CA LEU A 89 5.41 8.21 2.14
C LEU A 89 4.41 9.15 1.45
N PHE A 90 3.21 8.64 1.12
CA PHE A 90 2.17 9.45 0.49
C PHE A 90 1.64 10.54 1.40
N ALA A 91 1.53 10.30 2.72
CA ALA A 91 1.17 11.33 3.66
C ALA A 91 2.18 12.48 3.70
N LEU A 92 3.47 12.17 3.69
CA LEU A 92 4.53 13.17 3.67
C LEU A 92 4.54 13.97 2.37
N ILE A 93 4.42 13.30 1.21
CA ILE A 93 4.42 13.95 -0.10
C ILE A 93 3.23 14.90 -0.23
N LEU A 94 2.02 14.42 0.01
CA LEU A 94 0.82 15.23 -0.15
C LEU A 94 0.72 16.38 0.86
N SER A 95 1.27 16.19 2.06
CA SER A 95 1.26 17.25 3.06
C SER A 95 2.11 18.46 2.66
N THR A 96 3.04 18.31 1.71
CA THR A 96 3.84 19.42 1.20
C THR A 96 2.96 20.47 0.52
N GLU A 97 1.83 20.10 -0.07
CA GLU A 97 0.89 21.04 -0.70
C GLU A 97 0.22 22.00 0.29
N TYR A 98 0.10 21.59 1.55
CA TYR A 98 -0.47 22.43 2.60
C TYR A 98 0.55 23.33 3.29
N LYS A 99 1.84 23.23 2.89
CA LYS A 99 2.91 24.08 3.39
C LYS A 99 3.11 25.32 2.50
N PHE A 100 3.58 26.41 3.08
CA PHE A 100 4.04 27.60 2.36
C PHE A 100 3.03 28.22 1.38
N GLY A 101 1.74 28.08 1.61
CA GLY A 101 0.72 28.67 0.75
C GLY A 101 0.58 28.04 -0.65
N GLN A 102 1.19 26.88 -0.92
CA GLN A 102 1.09 26.20 -2.21
C GLN A 102 -0.35 25.87 -2.58
N GLU A 103 -1.21 25.58 -1.59
CA GLU A 103 -2.64 25.38 -1.81
C GLU A 103 -3.28 26.62 -2.46
N SER A 104 -2.91 27.83 -2.03
CA SER A 104 -3.42 29.07 -2.60
C SER A 104 -2.94 29.30 -4.03
N LEU A 105 -1.67 29.00 -4.32
CA LEU A 105 -1.12 29.08 -5.68
C LEU A 105 -1.80 28.07 -6.60
N THR A 106 -2.00 26.84 -6.14
CA THR A 106 -2.70 25.79 -6.91
C THR A 106 -4.13 26.23 -7.23
N LYS A 107 -4.83 26.90 -6.31
CA LYS A 107 -6.18 27.44 -6.55
C LYS A 107 -6.21 28.56 -7.59
N LEU A 108 -5.23 29.46 -7.58
CA LEU A 108 -5.14 30.52 -8.59
C LEU A 108 -4.97 29.94 -9.99
N LEU A 109 -4.18 28.88 -10.14
CA LEU A 109 -3.92 28.22 -11.42
C LEU A 109 -5.06 27.29 -11.85
N THR A 110 -5.75 26.68 -10.89
CA THR A 110 -6.81 25.69 -11.16
C THR A 110 -8.00 25.99 -10.25
N PRO A 111 -8.99 26.78 -10.71
CA PRO A 111 -10.08 27.27 -9.88
C PRO A 111 -11.03 26.16 -9.37
N LYS A 112 -11.02 24.98 -10.00
CA LYS A 112 -11.84 23.84 -9.58
C LYS A 112 -11.01 22.86 -8.76
N TRP A 113 -11.16 22.87 -7.45
CA TRP A 113 -10.46 21.95 -6.54
C TRP A 113 -10.67 20.45 -6.85
N GLN A 114 -11.83 20.11 -7.39
CA GLN A 114 -12.11 18.74 -7.84
C GLN A 114 -11.13 18.26 -8.93
N THR A 115 -10.72 19.15 -9.83
CA THR A 115 -9.78 18.82 -10.91
C THR A 115 -8.38 18.54 -10.36
N VAL A 116 -7.95 19.32 -9.36
CA VAL A 116 -6.68 19.09 -8.65
C VAL A 116 -6.73 17.74 -7.93
N LEU A 117 -7.80 17.49 -7.18
CA LEU A 117 -7.99 16.24 -6.45
C LEU A 117 -7.96 15.02 -7.38
N THR A 118 -8.62 15.10 -8.53
CA THR A 118 -8.57 14.01 -9.52
C THR A 118 -7.14 13.76 -10.01
N GLY A 119 -6.39 14.82 -10.28
CA GLY A 119 -4.96 14.72 -10.64
C GLY A 119 -4.15 14.02 -9.55
N GLN A 120 -4.34 14.41 -8.28
CA GLN A 120 -3.67 13.81 -7.12
C GLN A 120 -4.01 12.34 -6.96
N ILE A 121 -5.29 11.97 -7.02
CA ILE A 121 -5.74 10.57 -6.91
C ILE A 121 -5.11 9.73 -8.02
N CYS A 122 -5.20 10.16 -9.28
CA CYS A 122 -4.64 9.41 -10.40
C CYS A 122 -3.12 9.27 -10.29
N SER A 123 -2.40 10.34 -9.93
CA SER A 123 -0.95 10.28 -9.75
C SER A 123 -0.55 9.40 -8.57
N GLY A 124 -1.30 9.43 -7.47
CA GLY A 124 -1.11 8.52 -6.34
C GLY A 124 -1.27 7.05 -6.73
N ILE A 125 -2.32 6.72 -7.49
CA ILE A 125 -2.55 5.37 -8.02
C ILE A 125 -1.41 4.93 -8.93
N ILE A 126 -0.98 5.78 -9.88
CA ILE A 126 0.11 5.48 -10.81
C ILE A 126 1.41 5.22 -10.03
N VAL A 127 1.77 6.11 -9.12
CA VAL A 127 3.02 5.99 -8.37
C VAL A 127 3.02 4.77 -7.45
N SER A 128 1.93 4.53 -6.70
CA SER A 128 1.84 3.36 -5.83
C SER A 128 1.90 2.04 -6.60
N SER A 129 1.19 1.95 -7.74
CA SER A 129 1.23 0.77 -8.61
C SER A 129 2.63 0.54 -9.18
N THR A 130 3.28 1.60 -9.69
CA THR A 130 4.64 1.50 -10.24
C THR A 130 5.65 1.06 -9.18
N LEU A 131 5.59 1.65 -7.98
CA LEU A 131 6.47 1.25 -6.86
C LEU A 131 6.24 -0.21 -6.47
N THR A 132 4.98 -0.66 -6.39
CA THR A 132 4.67 -2.06 -6.09
C THR A 132 5.25 -3.01 -7.14
N VAL A 133 5.13 -2.69 -8.43
CA VAL A 133 5.74 -3.48 -9.51
C VAL A 133 7.26 -3.53 -9.35
N VAL A 134 7.91 -2.41 -9.10
CA VAL A 134 9.36 -2.36 -8.88
C VAL A 134 9.79 -3.23 -7.69
N LEU A 135 9.08 -3.13 -6.56
CA LEU A 135 9.38 -3.95 -5.37
C LEU A 135 9.18 -5.45 -5.66
N SER A 136 8.10 -5.81 -6.37
CA SER A 136 7.82 -7.20 -6.74
C SER A 136 8.86 -7.76 -7.72
N LEU A 137 9.36 -6.96 -8.65
CA LEU A 137 10.41 -7.37 -9.58
C LEU A 137 11.75 -7.57 -8.85
N ILE A 138 12.09 -6.66 -7.92
CA ILE A 138 13.31 -6.81 -7.11
C ILE A 138 13.22 -8.08 -6.26
N ASN A 139 12.10 -8.28 -5.55
CA ASN A 139 11.87 -9.45 -4.72
C ASN A 139 11.92 -10.75 -5.56
N GLY A 140 11.19 -10.79 -6.68
CA GLY A 140 11.19 -11.95 -7.59
C GLY A 140 12.58 -12.27 -8.16
N GLY A 141 13.35 -11.24 -8.51
CA GLY A 141 14.75 -11.41 -8.98
C GLY A 141 15.68 -11.96 -7.89
N MET A 142 15.53 -11.49 -6.65
CA MET A 142 16.30 -12.03 -5.52
C MET A 142 15.91 -13.48 -5.21
N LEU A 143 14.61 -13.80 -5.22
CA LEU A 143 14.13 -15.18 -5.04
C LEU A 143 14.70 -16.09 -6.13
N TYR A 144 14.66 -15.67 -7.39
CA TYR A 144 15.23 -16.44 -8.49
C TYR A 144 16.73 -16.70 -8.32
N ALA A 145 17.46 -15.74 -7.77
CA ALA A 145 18.92 -15.84 -7.62
C ALA A 145 19.37 -16.61 -6.36
N MET A 146 18.57 -16.66 -5.31
CA MET A 146 19.03 -17.08 -3.98
C MET A 146 18.17 -18.18 -3.33
N LEU A 147 17.03 -18.54 -3.94
CA LEU A 147 16.18 -19.61 -3.43
C LEU A 147 16.79 -20.98 -3.78
N ASP A 148 16.58 -21.96 -2.90
CA ASP A 148 17.01 -23.36 -3.13
C ASP A 148 16.41 -23.91 -4.43
N GLU A 149 17.19 -24.73 -5.17
CA GLU A 149 16.79 -25.31 -6.46
C GLU A 149 15.48 -26.08 -6.39
N THR A 150 15.19 -26.76 -5.28
CA THR A 150 13.97 -27.53 -5.07
C THR A 150 12.72 -26.64 -5.08
N LEU A 151 12.84 -25.40 -4.59
CA LEU A 151 11.76 -24.44 -4.51
C LEU A 151 11.68 -23.55 -5.75
N GLN A 152 12.78 -23.33 -6.46
CA GLN A 152 12.81 -22.53 -7.71
C GLN A 152 11.84 -23.08 -8.76
N ASN A 153 11.60 -24.40 -8.80
CA ASN A 153 10.66 -25.04 -9.73
C ASN A 153 9.22 -24.51 -9.61
N TYR A 154 8.85 -23.95 -8.45
CA TYR A 154 7.53 -23.35 -8.24
C TYR A 154 7.49 -21.87 -8.62
N LEU A 155 8.66 -21.25 -8.84
CA LEU A 155 8.76 -19.84 -9.19
C LEU A 155 8.48 -19.64 -10.68
N ASN A 156 7.34 -19.06 -11.02
CA ASN A 156 7.00 -18.75 -12.40
C ASN A 156 6.49 -17.30 -12.53
N ILE A 157 6.59 -16.76 -13.75
CA ILE A 157 6.19 -15.38 -14.05
C ILE A 157 4.69 -15.17 -13.79
N GLY A 158 3.86 -16.17 -14.06
CA GLY A 158 2.42 -16.09 -13.82
C GLY A 158 2.09 -15.89 -12.34
N LEU A 159 2.77 -16.61 -11.45
CA LEU A 159 2.63 -16.46 -10.01
C LEU A 159 3.08 -15.08 -9.52
N ILE A 160 4.24 -14.59 -10.04
CA ILE A 160 4.72 -13.24 -9.71
C ILE A 160 3.72 -12.18 -10.13
N LEU A 161 3.15 -12.28 -11.32
CA LEU A 161 2.14 -11.34 -11.83
C LEU A 161 0.85 -11.39 -11.00
N GLU A 162 0.34 -12.58 -10.68
CA GLU A 162 -0.85 -12.72 -9.84
C GLU A 162 -0.66 -12.05 -8.49
N VAL A 163 0.43 -12.37 -7.80
CA VAL A 163 0.74 -11.80 -6.48
C VAL A 163 0.93 -10.28 -6.58
N THR A 164 1.65 -9.81 -7.59
CA THR A 164 1.86 -8.37 -7.82
C THR A 164 0.54 -7.63 -7.99
N LEU A 165 -0.41 -8.16 -8.76
CA LEU A 165 -1.73 -7.56 -8.94
C LEU A 165 -2.51 -7.46 -7.63
N ARG A 166 -2.45 -8.48 -6.78
CA ARG A 166 -3.08 -8.47 -5.45
C ARG A 166 -2.48 -7.36 -4.56
N ILE A 167 -1.15 -7.23 -4.55
CA ILE A 167 -0.46 -6.18 -3.79
C ILE A 167 -0.77 -4.78 -4.35
N ILE A 168 -0.90 -4.61 -5.67
CA ILE A 168 -1.27 -3.33 -6.28
C ILE A 168 -2.62 -2.85 -5.75
N ILE A 169 -3.65 -3.71 -5.73
CA ILE A 169 -4.99 -3.35 -5.21
C ILE A 169 -4.88 -2.91 -3.75
N PHE A 170 -4.10 -3.64 -2.97
CA PHE A 170 -3.85 -3.33 -1.57
C PHE A 170 -3.15 -1.97 -1.41
N SER A 171 -2.07 -1.75 -2.16
CA SER A 171 -1.28 -0.52 -2.14
C SER A 171 -2.08 0.71 -2.54
N ILE A 172 -2.94 0.59 -3.57
CA ILE A 172 -3.85 1.66 -3.99
C ILE A 172 -4.79 2.04 -2.86
N THR A 173 -5.42 1.04 -2.21
CA THR A 173 -6.36 1.30 -1.11
C THR A 173 -5.69 2.04 0.04
N LEU A 174 -4.50 1.59 0.46
CA LEU A 174 -3.75 2.24 1.53
C LEU A 174 -3.28 3.65 1.16
N THR A 175 -2.89 3.85 -0.09
CA THR A 175 -2.52 5.17 -0.60
C THR A 175 -3.71 6.13 -0.55
N LEU A 176 -4.89 5.70 -1.00
CA LEU A 176 -6.11 6.52 -0.95
C LEU A 176 -6.53 6.85 0.49
N LEU A 177 -6.44 5.89 1.41
CA LEU A 177 -6.67 6.14 2.84
C LEU A 177 -5.72 7.19 3.40
N SER A 178 -4.43 7.09 3.08
CA SER A 178 -3.43 8.09 3.45
C SER A 178 -3.75 9.48 2.92
N MET A 179 -4.10 9.58 1.64
CA MET A 179 -4.47 10.83 0.98
C MET A 179 -5.68 11.47 1.67
N PHE A 180 -6.67 10.69 2.03
CA PHE A 180 -7.86 11.16 2.76
C PHE A 180 -7.48 11.70 4.15
N LEU A 181 -6.64 11.00 4.90
CA LEU A 181 -6.17 11.45 6.22
C LEU A 181 -5.41 12.77 6.13
N VAL A 182 -4.54 12.92 5.14
CA VAL A 182 -3.82 14.18 4.90
C VAL A 182 -4.80 15.30 4.54
N GLN A 183 -5.79 15.00 3.72
CA GLN A 183 -6.80 16.00 3.36
C GLN A 183 -7.62 16.46 4.58
N ILE A 184 -7.83 15.60 5.58
CA ILE A 184 -8.52 15.95 6.83
C ILE A 184 -7.63 16.80 7.72
N THR A 185 -6.42 16.34 8.00
CA THR A 185 -5.51 16.93 8.99
C THR A 185 -4.78 18.17 8.46
N ARG A 186 -4.52 18.23 7.15
CA ARG A 186 -3.74 19.27 6.45
C ARG A 186 -2.35 19.51 7.02
N LYS A 187 -1.85 18.62 7.85
CA LYS A 187 -0.54 18.71 8.50
C LYS A 187 0.19 17.39 8.41
N PRO A 188 1.52 17.38 8.13
CA PRO A 188 2.28 16.14 7.95
C PRO A 188 2.32 15.30 9.23
N ILE A 189 2.70 15.92 10.36
CA ILE A 189 2.93 15.20 11.61
C ILE A 189 1.66 14.51 12.14
N PRO A 190 0.50 15.19 12.28
CA PRO A 190 -0.74 14.54 12.70
C PRO A 190 -1.18 13.42 11.73
N SER A 191 -1.02 13.62 10.41
CA SER A 191 -1.36 12.57 9.44
C SER A 191 -0.54 11.31 9.66
N VAL A 192 0.77 11.46 9.79
CA VAL A 192 1.68 10.32 10.01
C VAL A 192 1.40 9.64 11.34
N ILE A 193 1.18 10.40 12.42
CA ILE A 193 0.83 9.84 13.74
C ILE A 193 -0.44 8.99 13.64
N ILE A 194 -1.51 9.50 13.02
CA ILE A 194 -2.76 8.76 12.86
C ILE A 194 -2.54 7.48 12.05
N ILE A 195 -1.79 7.56 10.94
CA ILE A 195 -1.49 6.40 10.09
C ILE A 195 -0.72 5.35 10.89
N VAL A 196 0.36 5.74 11.56
CA VAL A 196 1.17 4.82 12.37
C VAL A 196 0.33 4.22 13.50
N SER A 197 -0.51 5.00 14.17
CA SER A 197 -1.41 4.49 15.21
C SER A 197 -2.38 3.43 14.66
N ILE A 198 -2.98 3.68 13.50
CA ILE A 198 -3.88 2.72 12.84
C ILE A 198 -3.10 1.43 12.50
N LEU A 199 -1.89 1.55 11.94
CA LEU A 199 -1.05 0.40 11.62
C LEU A 199 -0.71 -0.41 12.87
N VAL A 200 -0.25 0.25 13.94
CA VAL A 200 0.11 -0.42 15.20
C VAL A 200 -1.09 -1.11 15.83
N ILE A 201 -2.23 -0.44 15.93
CA ILE A 201 -3.47 -1.02 16.51
C ILE A 201 -3.91 -2.24 15.68
N THR A 202 -3.84 -2.15 14.36
CA THR A 202 -4.27 -3.24 13.48
C THR A 202 -3.31 -4.42 13.54
N LEU A 203 -2.00 -4.18 13.50
CA LEU A 203 -0.99 -5.24 13.51
C LEU A 203 -0.79 -5.88 14.89
N SER A 204 -1.11 -5.17 15.98
CA SER A 204 -1.00 -5.69 17.35
C SER A 204 -2.07 -6.74 17.71
N GLY A 205 -3.09 -6.93 16.89
CA GLY A 205 -4.20 -7.83 17.17
C GLY A 205 -5.15 -7.36 18.30
N ILE A 206 -4.96 -6.15 18.83
CA ILE A 206 -5.83 -5.58 19.88
C ILE A 206 -7.30 -5.52 19.39
N LEU A 207 -7.52 -5.23 18.11
CA LEU A 207 -8.86 -5.20 17.54
C LEU A 207 -9.59 -6.53 17.66
N ARG A 208 -8.87 -7.64 17.55
CA ARG A 208 -9.42 -9.00 17.68
C ARG A 208 -9.93 -9.28 19.09
N VAL A 209 -9.21 -8.78 20.10
CA VAL A 209 -9.60 -8.90 21.50
C VAL A 209 -10.87 -8.12 21.80
N VAL A 210 -11.03 -6.95 21.18
CA VAL A 210 -12.22 -6.09 21.34
C VAL A 210 -13.41 -6.65 20.57
N SER A 211 -13.22 -6.95 19.30
CA SER A 211 -14.25 -7.53 18.43
C SER A 211 -13.65 -8.11 17.15
N PRO A 212 -13.82 -9.42 16.90
CA PRO A 212 -13.39 -10.03 15.63
C PRO A 212 -14.04 -9.41 14.40
N THR A 213 -15.29 -8.96 14.51
CA THR A 213 -16.01 -8.28 13.42
C THR A 213 -15.37 -6.94 13.09
N LEU A 214 -14.96 -6.20 14.12
CA LEU A 214 -14.27 -4.91 13.93
C LEU A 214 -12.90 -5.11 13.24
N GLU A 215 -12.16 -6.13 13.67
CA GLU A 215 -10.88 -6.49 13.05
C GLU A 215 -11.04 -6.76 11.54
N ASN A 216 -12.08 -7.50 11.16
CA ASN A 216 -12.37 -7.84 9.77
C ASN A 216 -12.79 -6.65 8.89
N LEU A 217 -13.15 -5.50 9.47
CA LEU A 217 -13.44 -4.27 8.73
C LEU A 217 -12.17 -3.47 8.36
N PHE A 218 -11.04 -3.75 8.98
CA PHE A 218 -9.79 -3.10 8.64
C PHE A 218 -9.11 -3.76 7.43
N PRO A 219 -8.56 -2.97 6.49
CA PRO A 219 -8.00 -3.51 5.25
C PRO A 219 -6.83 -4.48 5.51
N LEU A 220 -6.02 -4.24 6.54
CA LEU A 220 -4.84 -5.04 6.82
C LEU A 220 -5.17 -6.46 7.30
N THR A 221 -6.23 -6.61 8.06
CA THR A 221 -6.67 -7.89 8.63
C THR A 221 -7.79 -8.51 7.83
N GLY A 222 -8.82 -7.75 7.49
CA GLY A 222 -9.98 -8.24 6.75
C GLY A 222 -9.69 -8.64 5.30
N ALA A 223 -8.64 -8.08 4.69
CA ALA A 223 -8.21 -8.46 3.35
C ALA A 223 -6.95 -9.35 3.32
N LYS A 224 -6.51 -9.87 4.47
CA LYS A 224 -5.33 -10.75 4.56
C LYS A 224 -5.47 -11.97 3.66
N SER A 225 -6.62 -12.65 3.66
CA SER A 225 -6.89 -13.81 2.81
C SER A 225 -6.80 -13.51 1.31
N PHE A 226 -7.24 -12.31 0.89
CA PHE A 226 -7.07 -11.87 -0.50
C PHE A 226 -5.59 -11.66 -0.85
N ALA A 227 -4.82 -11.03 0.02
CA ALA A 227 -3.40 -10.82 -0.21
C ALA A 227 -2.66 -12.16 -0.36
N PHE A 228 -2.81 -13.05 0.64
CA PHE A 228 -2.11 -14.34 0.66
C PHE A 228 -2.73 -15.41 -0.25
N GLY A 229 -3.93 -15.18 -0.81
CA GLY A 229 -4.61 -16.13 -1.70
C GLY A 229 -4.99 -17.42 -1.00
N ARG A 230 -5.24 -17.36 0.29
CA ARG A 230 -5.71 -18.49 1.10
C ARG A 230 -6.55 -17.99 2.27
N VAL A 231 -7.45 -18.86 2.73
CA VAL A 231 -8.25 -18.62 3.92
C VAL A 231 -7.56 -19.33 5.09
N GLU A 232 -7.12 -18.56 6.07
CA GLU A 232 -6.64 -19.10 7.34
C GLU A 232 -7.79 -19.21 8.35
N ASN A 233 -7.60 -20.01 9.41
CA ASN A 233 -8.59 -20.11 10.49
C ASN A 233 -8.96 -18.71 11.02
N ASN A 234 -10.25 -18.41 11.01
CA ASN A 234 -10.84 -17.13 11.43
C ASN A 234 -10.59 -15.90 10.50
N THR A 235 -10.04 -16.08 9.30
CA THR A 235 -10.00 -14.99 8.30
C THR A 235 -11.19 -15.07 7.35
N PRO A 236 -11.71 -13.91 6.87
CA PRO A 236 -12.76 -13.88 5.86
C PRO A 236 -12.28 -14.49 4.53
N SER A 237 -13.21 -14.79 3.62
CA SER A 237 -12.88 -15.32 2.28
C SER A 237 -12.08 -14.32 1.45
N GLU A 238 -11.35 -14.80 0.43
CA GLU A 238 -10.61 -13.94 -0.51
C GLU A 238 -11.52 -12.92 -1.22
N VAL A 239 -12.74 -13.35 -1.59
CA VAL A 239 -13.73 -12.47 -2.24
C VAL A 239 -14.16 -11.34 -1.31
N TYR A 240 -14.39 -11.65 -0.04
CA TYR A 240 -14.68 -10.63 0.98
C TYR A 240 -13.54 -9.62 1.08
N GLY A 241 -12.29 -10.11 1.13
CA GLY A 241 -11.11 -9.23 1.20
C GLY A 241 -11.00 -8.27 0.00
N LEU A 242 -11.25 -8.77 -1.22
CA LEU A 242 -11.29 -7.94 -2.43
C LEU A 242 -12.41 -6.89 -2.35
N LEU A 243 -13.63 -7.30 -2.01
CA LEU A 243 -14.78 -6.39 -1.89
C LEU A 243 -14.55 -5.34 -0.81
N LEU A 244 -13.93 -5.71 0.31
CA LEU A 244 -13.56 -4.79 1.38
C LEU A 244 -12.60 -3.71 0.88
N LEU A 245 -11.52 -4.08 0.17
CA LEU A 245 -10.57 -3.12 -0.38
C LEU A 245 -11.23 -2.17 -1.39
N LEU A 246 -12.01 -2.71 -2.33
CA LEU A 246 -12.70 -1.90 -3.34
C LEU A 246 -13.74 -0.98 -2.72
N SER A 247 -14.50 -1.44 -1.73
CA SER A 247 -15.51 -0.62 -1.04
C SER A 247 -14.84 0.52 -0.25
N GLN A 248 -13.75 0.24 0.47
CA GLN A 248 -13.02 1.26 1.22
C GLN A 248 -12.37 2.28 0.29
N ALA A 249 -11.71 1.86 -0.79
CA ALA A 249 -11.16 2.75 -1.79
C ALA A 249 -12.23 3.67 -2.38
N SER A 250 -13.43 3.12 -2.69
CA SER A 250 -14.56 3.86 -3.23
C SER A 250 -15.13 4.85 -2.22
N ILE A 251 -15.40 4.42 -0.99
CA ILE A 251 -15.92 5.28 0.09
C ILE A 251 -14.98 6.45 0.34
N VAL A 252 -13.69 6.17 0.51
CA VAL A 252 -12.68 7.19 0.77
C VAL A 252 -12.59 8.18 -0.39
N THR A 253 -12.61 7.71 -1.63
CA THR A 253 -12.62 8.56 -2.82
C THR A 253 -13.84 9.47 -2.85
N ILE A 254 -15.04 8.92 -2.61
CA ILE A 254 -16.29 9.69 -2.55
C ILE A 254 -16.20 10.77 -1.45
N MET A 255 -15.72 10.40 -0.26
CA MET A 255 -15.56 11.36 0.85
C MET A 255 -14.60 12.49 0.50
N MET A 256 -13.49 12.21 -0.19
CA MET A 256 -12.57 13.22 -0.69
C MET A 256 -13.26 14.19 -1.67
N TYR A 257 -14.05 13.68 -2.62
CA TYR A 257 -14.80 14.52 -3.57
C TYR A 257 -15.91 15.35 -2.89
N ILE A 258 -16.66 14.79 -1.94
CA ILE A 258 -17.65 15.51 -1.15
C ILE A 258 -16.98 16.70 -0.43
N LYS A 259 -15.85 16.46 0.22
CA LYS A 259 -15.10 17.52 0.91
C LYS A 259 -14.61 18.60 -0.07
N ALA A 260 -14.10 18.22 -1.22
CA ALA A 260 -13.70 19.15 -2.27
C ALA A 260 -14.88 19.99 -2.78
N TRP A 261 -16.05 19.39 -2.93
CA TRP A 261 -17.27 20.08 -3.35
C TRP A 261 -17.75 21.09 -2.31
N TYR A 262 -17.80 20.72 -1.03
CA TYR A 262 -18.15 21.65 0.06
C TYR A 262 -17.19 22.85 0.12
N LYS A 263 -15.91 22.61 -0.08
CA LYS A 263 -14.91 23.66 -0.10
C LYS A 263 -15.16 24.67 -1.24
N ASN A 264 -15.41 24.18 -2.45
CA ASN A 264 -15.73 25.04 -3.59
C ASN A 264 -17.03 25.85 -3.37
N LYS A 265 -18.05 25.27 -2.71
CA LYS A 265 -19.31 25.94 -2.43
C LYS A 265 -19.17 27.07 -1.41
N LYS A 266 -18.32 26.87 -0.39
CA LYS A 266 -18.08 27.88 0.64
C LYS A 266 -17.34 29.10 0.07
N GLU A 267 -16.37 28.88 -0.81
CA GLU A 267 -15.60 29.96 -1.44
C GLU A 267 -16.49 30.85 -2.33
N LYS A 268 -17.38 30.27 -3.12
CA LYS A 268 -18.35 31.04 -3.96
C LYS A 268 -19.36 31.89 -3.19
N LYS A 269 -19.51 31.71 -1.89
CA LYS A 269 -20.40 32.53 -1.05
C LYS A 269 -19.72 33.77 -0.47
N HIS A 270 -18.39 33.83 -0.59
CA HIS A 270 -17.59 34.94 -0.07
C HIS A 270 -17.04 35.85 -1.18
N GLU A 271 -17.28 35.49 -2.46
CA GLU A 271 -17.16 36.36 -3.62
C GLU A 271 -18.49 37.11 -3.90
#